data_118333b92c17c035940379b428bf9023
#
_entry.id   118333b92c17c035940379b428bf9023
#
_cell.length_a   1.000
_cell.length_b   1.000
_cell.length_c   1.000
_cell.angle_alpha   90.00
_cell.angle_beta   90.00
_cell.angle_gamma   90.00
#
_symmetry.space_group_name_H-M   'P 1'
#
loop_
_entity.id
_entity.type
_entity.pdbx_description
1 polymer ?
#
loop_
_entity_poly.entity_id
_entity_poly.type
_entity_poly.pdbx_seq_one_letter_code
_entity_poly.pdbx_strand_id
1 'polypeptide(L)'
;MKRLILLVPFLAGCTLVDAYLMTKYDANEYKLAVEIRSDASRYKTECNDAMLSRANAQAIAQKTQLFEHYSEHIPRNDNGASASRNLNEIAQGLVKRYDSGDKVSTTFCRLKFEGIEIGAVTVQSVLAKRPR
;
A
#
# COMPACT_ATOMS: atom_id res chain seq x y z
N MET A 1 -32.50 52.76 -5.14
CA MET A 1 -32.45 51.58 -6.00
C MET A 1 -31.23 50.75 -5.65
N LYS A 2 -31.41 49.74 -4.86
CA LYS A 2 -30.31 48.86 -4.42
C LYS A 2 -30.21 47.72 -5.40
N ARG A 3 -29.12 47.68 -6.17
CA ARG A 3 -28.79 46.50 -6.97
C ARG A 3 -28.16 45.46 -6.05
N LEU A 4 -28.93 44.45 -5.71
CA LEU A 4 -28.48 43.28 -5.01
C LEU A 4 -27.72 42.36 -6.01
N ILE A 5 -26.41 42.40 -5.95
CA ILE A 5 -25.59 41.48 -6.73
C ILE A 5 -25.62 40.16 -5.99
N LEU A 6 -26.35 39.21 -6.56
CA LEU A 6 -26.34 37.83 -6.11
C LEU A 6 -24.97 37.20 -6.47
N LEU A 7 -24.07 37.16 -5.51
CA LEU A 7 -22.88 36.32 -5.58
C LEU A 7 -23.32 34.90 -5.30
N VAL A 8 -23.60 34.13 -6.35
CA VAL A 8 -23.83 32.69 -6.26
C VAL A 8 -22.49 32.01 -5.96
N PRO A 9 -22.39 31.14 -4.95
CA PRO A 9 -21.14 30.54 -4.57
C PRO A 9 -20.72 29.48 -5.58
N PHE A 10 -19.61 29.74 -6.23
CA PHE A 10 -18.91 28.80 -7.14
C PHE A 10 -18.20 27.66 -6.39
N LEU A 11 -18.59 27.36 -5.15
CA LEU A 11 -17.92 26.40 -4.29
C LEU A 11 -18.43 24.95 -4.41
N ALA A 12 -19.49 24.70 -5.16
CA ALA A 12 -20.07 23.35 -5.30
C ALA A 12 -19.44 22.52 -6.43
N GLY A 13 -18.62 23.13 -7.31
CA GLY A 13 -18.07 22.45 -8.49
C GLY A 13 -16.88 21.55 -8.20
N CYS A 14 -16.02 21.87 -7.21
CA CYS A 14 -14.77 21.14 -6.97
C CYS A 14 -15.00 19.75 -6.34
N THR A 15 -15.97 19.59 -5.47
CA THR A 15 -16.25 18.31 -4.78
C THR A 15 -16.84 17.26 -5.69
N LEU A 16 -17.66 17.63 -6.68
CA LEU A 16 -18.24 16.71 -7.66
C LEU A 16 -17.21 16.27 -8.70
N VAL A 17 -16.32 17.17 -9.12
CA VAL A 17 -15.22 16.85 -10.05
C VAL A 17 -14.21 15.93 -9.39
N ASP A 18 -13.84 16.19 -8.14
CA ASP A 18 -12.93 15.34 -7.36
C ASP A 18 -13.51 13.93 -7.15
N ALA A 19 -14.80 13.81 -6.81
CA ALA A 19 -15.48 12.52 -6.67
C ALA A 19 -15.53 11.74 -8.00
N TYR A 20 -15.69 12.43 -9.13
CA TYR A 20 -15.68 11.80 -10.46
C TYR A 20 -14.27 11.36 -10.90
N LEU A 21 -13.23 12.11 -10.50
CA LEU A 21 -11.82 11.81 -10.81
C LEU A 21 -11.18 10.83 -9.84
N MET A 22 -11.79 10.58 -8.67
CA MET A 22 -11.29 9.63 -7.69
C MET A 22 -11.43 8.20 -8.20
N THR A 23 -10.41 7.38 -7.95
CA THR A 23 -10.47 5.94 -8.16
C THR A 23 -11.57 5.34 -7.29
N LYS A 24 -12.42 4.53 -7.88
CA LYS A 24 -13.45 3.79 -7.14
C LYS A 24 -12.84 2.72 -6.25
N TYR A 25 -13.59 2.33 -5.23
CA TYR A 25 -13.23 1.21 -4.38
C TYR A 25 -13.12 -0.08 -5.20
N ASP A 26 -12.00 -0.78 -5.05
CA ASP A 26 -11.78 -2.10 -5.62
C ASP A 26 -11.56 -3.11 -4.49
N ALA A 27 -12.43 -4.11 -4.43
CA ALA A 27 -12.42 -5.12 -3.37
C ALA A 27 -11.17 -6.02 -3.40
N ASN A 28 -10.63 -6.29 -4.59
CA ASN A 28 -9.43 -7.12 -4.73
C ASN A 28 -8.18 -6.34 -4.34
N GLU A 29 -8.08 -5.08 -4.73
CA GLU A 29 -6.98 -4.20 -4.29
C GLU A 29 -6.96 -4.08 -2.76
N TYR A 30 -8.12 -3.84 -2.16
CA TYR A 30 -8.27 -3.80 -0.71
C TYR A 30 -7.87 -5.12 -0.04
N LYS A 31 -8.33 -6.25 -0.57
CA LYS A 31 -7.99 -7.59 -0.08
C LYS A 31 -6.48 -7.84 -0.10
N LEU A 32 -5.80 -7.50 -1.19
CA LEU A 32 -4.34 -7.64 -1.29
C LEU A 32 -3.60 -6.81 -0.22
N ALA A 33 -4.04 -5.59 0.04
CA ALA A 33 -3.47 -4.76 1.11
C ALA A 33 -3.68 -5.40 2.50
N VAL A 34 -4.85 -5.96 2.77
CA VAL A 34 -5.15 -6.68 4.03
C VAL A 34 -4.26 -7.92 4.18
N GLU A 35 -4.08 -8.69 3.12
CA GLU A 35 -3.23 -9.88 3.15
C GLU A 35 -1.76 -9.54 3.38
N ILE A 36 -1.23 -8.50 2.71
CA ILE A 36 0.14 -8.03 2.93
C ILE A 36 0.32 -7.59 4.39
N ARG A 37 -0.62 -6.84 4.94
CA ARG A 37 -0.62 -6.43 6.34
C ARG A 37 -0.57 -7.64 7.27
N SER A 38 -1.45 -8.61 7.05
CA SER A 38 -1.56 -9.83 7.87
C SER A 38 -0.27 -10.65 7.83
N ASP A 39 0.28 -10.86 6.65
CA ASP A 39 1.52 -11.61 6.47
C ASP A 39 2.70 -10.88 7.11
N ALA A 40 2.86 -9.57 6.89
CA ALA A 40 3.92 -8.78 7.50
C ALA A 40 3.86 -8.80 9.03
N SER A 41 2.66 -8.71 9.60
CA SER A 41 2.42 -8.79 11.04
C SER A 41 2.86 -10.14 11.62
N ARG A 42 2.59 -11.22 10.92
CA ARG A 42 3.04 -12.57 11.31
C ARG A 42 4.55 -12.73 11.13
N TYR A 43 5.08 -12.36 9.97
CA TYR A 43 6.50 -12.59 9.62
C TYR A 43 7.47 -11.83 10.51
N LYS A 44 7.09 -10.64 11.01
CA LYS A 44 7.95 -9.91 11.96
C LYS A 44 8.20 -10.65 13.27
N THR A 45 7.34 -11.60 13.65
CA THR A 45 7.51 -12.43 14.85
C THR A 45 8.36 -13.67 14.60
N GLU A 46 8.65 -13.99 13.36
CA GLU A 46 9.36 -15.20 12.93
C GLU A 46 10.84 -14.93 12.57
N CYS A 47 11.35 -13.74 12.84
CA CYS A 47 12.70 -13.30 12.45
C CYS A 47 13.83 -14.00 13.20
N ASN A 48 13.53 -14.79 14.24
CA ASN A 48 14.54 -15.58 14.97
C ASN A 48 15.03 -16.81 14.18
N ASP A 49 14.27 -17.27 13.21
CA ASP A 49 14.63 -18.36 12.30
C ASP A 49 15.08 -17.77 10.95
N ALA A 50 16.36 -17.91 10.65
CA ALA A 50 16.96 -17.32 9.45
C ALA A 50 16.42 -17.94 8.14
N MET A 51 16.14 -19.25 8.12
CA MET A 51 15.58 -19.92 6.94
C MET A 51 14.12 -19.51 6.72
N LEU A 52 13.33 -19.51 7.80
CA LEU A 52 11.94 -19.12 7.75
C LEU A 52 11.78 -17.64 7.37
N SER A 53 12.56 -16.76 7.97
CA SER A 53 12.49 -15.32 7.67
C SER A 53 12.91 -15.01 6.23
N ARG A 54 13.88 -15.72 5.67
CA ARG A 54 14.23 -15.63 4.24
C ARG A 54 13.06 -16.06 3.35
N ALA A 55 12.44 -17.20 3.66
CA ALA A 55 11.27 -17.69 2.92
C ALA A 55 10.09 -16.69 3.01
N ASN A 56 9.86 -16.11 4.19
CA ASN A 56 8.86 -15.08 4.41
C ASN A 56 9.15 -13.80 3.62
N ALA A 57 10.41 -13.40 3.52
CA ALA A 57 10.82 -12.26 2.68
C ALA A 57 10.49 -12.49 1.21
N GLN A 58 10.77 -13.69 0.70
CA GLN A 58 10.41 -14.07 -0.69
C GLN A 58 8.89 -14.09 -0.89
N ALA A 59 8.14 -14.64 0.06
CA ALA A 59 6.68 -14.73 -0.02
C ALA A 59 6.04 -13.33 -0.05
N ILE A 60 6.47 -12.42 0.82
CA ILE A 60 5.91 -11.06 0.85
C ILE A 60 6.33 -10.23 -0.37
N ALA A 61 7.54 -10.46 -0.89
CA ALA A 61 7.98 -9.82 -2.13
C ALA A 61 7.13 -10.23 -3.35
N GLN A 62 6.77 -11.49 -3.45
CA GLN A 62 5.85 -11.96 -4.50
C GLN A 62 4.45 -11.34 -4.34
N LYS A 63 3.94 -11.25 -3.11
CA LYS A 63 2.62 -10.67 -2.85
C LYS A 63 2.57 -9.16 -3.09
N THR A 64 3.61 -8.43 -2.69
CA THR A 64 3.70 -6.98 -2.97
C THR A 64 3.89 -6.70 -4.46
N GLN A 65 4.59 -7.56 -5.18
CA GLN A 65 4.69 -7.48 -6.65
C GLN A 65 3.33 -7.72 -7.32
N LEU A 66 2.58 -8.72 -6.88
CA LEU A 66 1.22 -8.95 -7.36
C LEU A 66 0.33 -7.73 -7.09
N PHE A 67 0.43 -7.14 -5.92
CA PHE A 67 -0.31 -5.94 -5.54
C PHE A 67 0.04 -4.75 -6.44
N GLU A 68 1.32 -4.52 -6.73
CA GLU A 68 1.78 -3.50 -7.66
C GLU A 68 1.20 -3.70 -9.06
N HIS A 69 1.37 -4.90 -9.63
CA HIS A 69 0.84 -5.22 -10.96
C HIS A 69 -0.68 -5.06 -11.05
N TYR A 70 -1.40 -5.44 -9.99
CA TYR A 70 -2.85 -5.27 -9.94
C TYR A 70 -3.24 -3.79 -9.89
N SER A 71 -2.62 -3.02 -8.99
CA SER A 71 -2.93 -1.61 -8.78
C SER A 71 -2.60 -0.73 -10.00
N GLU A 72 -1.56 -1.05 -10.76
CA GLU A 72 -1.16 -0.34 -11.98
C GLU A 72 -2.20 -0.43 -13.09
N HIS A 73 -3.01 -1.48 -13.13
CA HIS A 73 -4.02 -1.70 -14.16
C HIS A 73 -5.41 -1.16 -13.78
N ILE A 74 -5.57 -0.63 -12.58
CA ILE A 74 -6.82 0.03 -12.18
C ILE A 74 -6.83 1.45 -12.78
N PRO A 75 -7.85 1.83 -13.57
CA PRO A 75 -7.93 3.16 -14.16
C PRO A 75 -7.88 4.26 -13.11
N ARG A 76 -7.10 5.32 -13.37
CA ARG A 76 -6.96 6.50 -12.49
C ARG A 76 -6.47 6.19 -11.07
N ASN A 77 -5.65 5.17 -10.92
CA ASN A 77 -5.15 4.67 -9.63
C ASN A 77 -3.68 5.04 -9.38
N ASP A 78 -3.22 6.20 -9.81
CA ASP A 78 -1.81 6.60 -9.70
C ASP A 78 -1.29 6.56 -8.25
N ASN A 79 -2.10 6.98 -7.29
CA ASN A 79 -1.74 6.94 -5.87
C ASN A 79 -1.67 5.51 -5.33
N GLY A 80 -2.61 4.64 -5.70
CA GLY A 80 -2.60 3.24 -5.33
C GLY A 80 -1.42 2.49 -5.96
N ALA A 81 -1.16 2.73 -7.23
CA ALA A 81 -0.02 2.18 -7.95
C ALA A 81 1.32 2.63 -7.32
N SER A 82 1.45 3.90 -6.97
CA SER A 82 2.64 4.42 -6.30
C SER A 82 2.84 3.80 -4.91
N ALA A 83 1.78 3.69 -4.13
CA ALA A 83 1.83 3.09 -2.79
C ALA A 83 2.17 1.59 -2.84
N SER A 84 1.60 0.85 -3.79
CA SER A 84 1.91 -0.57 -4.00
C SER A 84 3.36 -0.78 -4.44
N ARG A 85 3.88 0.08 -5.32
CA ARG A 85 5.29 0.08 -5.73
C ARG A 85 6.22 0.29 -4.55
N ASN A 86 5.94 1.26 -3.68
CA ASN A 86 6.75 1.50 -2.49
C ASN A 86 6.79 0.27 -1.57
N LEU A 87 5.68 -0.42 -1.36
CA LEU A 87 5.65 -1.65 -0.58
C LEU A 87 6.49 -2.75 -1.25
N ASN A 88 6.38 -2.89 -2.58
CA ASN A 88 7.17 -3.86 -3.32
C ASN A 88 8.68 -3.55 -3.24
N GLU A 89 9.08 -2.30 -3.35
CA GLU A 89 10.49 -1.89 -3.22
C GLU A 89 11.08 -2.26 -1.85
N ILE A 90 10.34 -2.05 -0.77
CA ILE A 90 10.77 -2.45 0.59
C ILE A 90 10.93 -3.98 0.67
N ALA A 91 9.96 -4.72 0.17
CA ALA A 91 9.98 -6.19 0.20
C ALA A 91 11.11 -6.77 -0.67
N GLN A 92 11.31 -6.25 -1.89
CA GLN A 92 12.41 -6.65 -2.76
C GLN A 92 13.78 -6.29 -2.16
N GLY A 93 13.89 -5.15 -1.48
CA GLY A 93 15.10 -4.77 -0.75
C GLY A 93 15.44 -5.75 0.37
N LEU A 94 14.45 -6.27 1.07
CA LEU A 94 14.64 -7.31 2.09
C LEU A 94 15.13 -8.63 1.47
N VAL A 95 14.54 -9.06 0.36
CA VAL A 95 15.02 -10.25 -0.38
C VAL A 95 16.48 -10.09 -0.81
N LYS A 96 16.83 -8.95 -1.40
CA LYS A 96 18.21 -8.65 -1.80
C LYS A 96 19.19 -8.72 -0.63
N ARG A 97 18.76 -8.28 0.54
CA ARG A 97 19.57 -8.34 1.75
C ARG A 97 19.86 -9.78 2.17
N TYR A 98 18.86 -10.66 2.11
CA TYR A 98 19.06 -12.10 2.37
C TYR A 98 19.93 -12.78 1.31
N ASP A 99 19.80 -12.36 0.04
CA ASP A 99 20.54 -12.94 -1.08
C ASP A 99 21.98 -12.45 -1.17
N SER A 100 22.35 -11.37 -0.49
CA SER A 100 23.72 -10.84 -0.46
C SER A 100 24.74 -11.75 0.24
N GLY A 101 24.27 -12.77 0.97
CA GLY A 101 25.12 -13.67 1.75
C GLY A 101 25.53 -13.11 3.11
N ASP A 102 25.25 -11.84 3.40
CA ASP A 102 25.51 -11.25 4.71
C ASP A 102 24.45 -11.70 5.72
N LYS A 103 24.86 -11.81 6.99
CA LYS A 103 23.94 -12.13 8.07
C LYS A 103 22.90 -11.01 8.23
N VAL A 104 21.62 -11.40 8.19
CA VAL A 104 20.50 -10.50 8.49
C VAL A 104 20.17 -10.60 9.98
N SER A 105 20.27 -9.48 10.71
CA SER A 105 19.92 -9.46 12.13
C SER A 105 18.41 -9.59 12.33
N THR A 106 18.02 -10.17 13.47
CA THR A 106 16.62 -10.25 13.88
C THR A 106 15.96 -8.88 13.96
N THR A 107 16.67 -7.88 14.45
CA THR A 107 16.16 -6.50 14.54
C THR A 107 15.93 -5.90 13.15
N PHE A 108 16.85 -6.06 12.23
CA PHE A 108 16.69 -5.57 10.85
C PHE A 108 15.48 -6.25 10.16
N CYS A 109 15.39 -7.57 10.25
CA CYS A 109 14.27 -8.35 9.72
C CYS A 109 12.93 -7.84 10.27
N ARG A 110 12.82 -7.73 11.59
CA ARG A 110 11.60 -7.25 12.26
C ARG A 110 11.21 -5.85 11.82
N LEU A 111 12.17 -4.92 11.77
CA LEU A 111 11.88 -3.53 11.37
C LEU A 111 11.44 -3.44 9.91
N LYS A 112 11.95 -4.28 9.02
CA LYS A 112 11.52 -4.31 7.61
C LYS A 112 10.09 -4.84 7.46
N PHE A 113 9.74 -5.93 8.13
CA PHE A 113 8.37 -6.43 8.13
C PHE A 113 7.40 -5.45 8.81
N GLU A 114 7.81 -4.80 9.89
CA GLU A 114 7.01 -3.75 10.55
C GLU A 114 6.78 -2.55 9.61
N GLY A 115 7.77 -2.14 8.85
CA GLY A 115 7.64 -1.09 7.84
C GLY A 115 6.64 -1.46 6.74
N ILE A 116 6.64 -2.71 6.27
CA ILE A 116 5.67 -3.23 5.31
C ILE A 116 4.26 -3.26 5.93
N GLU A 117 4.14 -3.72 7.17
CA GLU A 117 2.86 -3.74 7.90
C GLU A 117 2.25 -2.33 8.03
N ILE A 118 3.03 -1.36 8.48
CA ILE A 118 2.59 0.04 8.64
C ILE A 118 2.19 0.64 7.29
N GLY A 119 3.00 0.40 6.25
CA GLY A 119 2.69 0.83 4.90
C GLY A 119 1.38 0.23 4.38
N ALA A 120 1.16 -1.06 4.60
CA ALA A 120 -0.07 -1.75 4.21
C ALA A 120 -1.30 -1.25 4.99
N VAL A 121 -1.17 -0.94 6.28
CA VAL A 121 -2.23 -0.30 7.09
C VAL A 121 -2.61 1.05 6.50
N THR A 122 -1.63 1.86 6.13
CA THR A 122 -1.85 3.17 5.52
C THR A 122 -2.59 3.04 4.20
N VAL A 123 -2.13 2.15 3.32
CA VAL A 123 -2.78 1.87 2.03
C VAL A 123 -4.21 1.38 2.25
N GLN A 124 -4.41 0.41 3.12
CA GLN A 124 -5.74 -0.12 3.47
C GLN A 124 -6.69 0.99 3.93
N SER A 125 -6.23 1.92 4.75
CA SER A 125 -7.02 3.04 5.26
C SER A 125 -7.44 4.01 4.14
N VAL A 126 -6.57 4.24 3.17
CA VAL A 126 -6.88 5.08 2.00
C VAL A 126 -7.88 4.38 1.07
N LEU A 127 -7.65 3.10 0.77
CA LEU A 127 -8.53 2.31 -0.09
C LEU A 127 -9.95 2.21 0.47
N ALA A 128 -10.07 2.05 1.79
CA ALA A 128 -11.38 1.95 2.48
C ALA A 128 -12.25 3.21 2.35
N LYS A 129 -11.64 4.37 2.12
CA LYS A 129 -12.32 5.66 2.01
C LYS A 129 -12.77 6.00 0.58
N ARG A 130 -12.44 5.18 -0.40
CA ARG A 130 -12.82 5.41 -1.78
C ARG A 130 -14.32 5.27 -1.99
N PRO A 131 -14.91 6.05 -2.92
CA PRO A 131 -16.32 5.92 -3.27
C PRO A 131 -16.61 4.54 -3.88
N ARG A 132 -17.75 3.98 -3.55
CA ARG A 132 -18.27 2.71 -4.08
C ARG A 132 -19.09 2.89 -5.34
#